data_e3511bbe671711d99eb51f8dd7fde3d3
#
_entry.id   e3511bbe671711d99eb51f8dd7fde3d3
#
_cell.length_a   1.000
_cell.length_b   1.000
_cell.length_c   1.000
_cell.angle_alpha   90.00
_cell.angle_beta   90.00
_cell.angle_gamma   90.00
#
_symmetry.space_group_name_H-M   'P 1'
#
loop_
_entity.id
_entity.type
_entity.pdbx_description
1 polymer ?
#
loop_
_entity_poly.entity_id
_entity_poly.type
_entity_poly.pdbx_seq_one_letter_code
_entity_poly.pdbx_strand_id
1 'polypeptide(L)'
;MYRRGLRGYCRNVICDEKGSVSVLTIGLFTVLITLSMVLTDISSIYFAKRDLTLATEAAAQRGMKNLDTDSYYSGEYNLTQLLQNSLGDSEEDPGIPIDCDAGLRDAQEMLDDSAVRANRLLRANVNSVALSDFKCDGFQIYLESSATAILPIPIPFIDISEVSLSSYAGAVGERAETNNYYGFDIG
;
A
#
# COMPACT_ATOMS: atom_id res chain seq x y z
N MET A 1 33.98 61.91 24.01
CA MET A 1 33.12 62.56 23.01
C MET A 1 33.02 61.69 21.75
N TYR A 2 32.42 60.46 21.81
CA TYR A 2 32.36 59.55 20.62
C TYR A 2 31.21 58.58 20.71
N ARG A 3 30.00 59.07 20.91
CA ARG A 3 28.76 58.21 21.02
C ARG A 3 27.59 58.64 20.15
N ARG A 4 27.76 59.52 19.18
CA ARG A 4 26.64 60.03 18.35
C ARG A 4 26.56 59.46 16.93
N GLY A 5 27.52 58.65 16.47
CA GLY A 5 27.57 58.18 15.07
C GLY A 5 26.77 56.93 14.77
N LEU A 6 26.53 56.02 15.73
CA LEU A 6 25.93 54.69 15.46
C LEU A 6 24.39 54.67 15.43
N ARG A 7 23.71 55.61 16.06
CA ARG A 7 22.25 55.69 16.04
C ARG A 7 21.65 56.22 14.75
N GLY A 8 22.44 56.99 13.95
CA GLY A 8 22.00 57.53 12.67
C GLY A 8 22.05 56.52 11.53
N TYR A 9 23.01 55.59 11.56
CA TYR A 9 23.20 54.61 10.50
C TYR A 9 22.11 53.51 10.47
N CYS A 10 21.69 53.02 11.64
CA CYS A 10 20.60 52.04 11.70
C CYS A 10 19.25 52.58 11.28
N ARG A 11 19.01 53.90 11.36
CA ARG A 11 17.67 54.49 11.06
C ARG A 11 17.46 54.67 9.55
N ASN A 12 18.56 54.86 8.77
CA ASN A 12 18.46 55.02 7.33
C ASN A 12 18.38 53.69 6.55
N VAL A 13 18.85 52.57 7.12
CA VAL A 13 18.79 51.26 6.46
C VAL A 13 17.40 50.61 6.61
N ILE A 14 16.67 50.98 7.65
CA ILE A 14 15.32 50.37 7.93
C ILE A 14 14.18 51.16 7.24
N CYS A 15 14.41 52.40 6.79
CA CYS A 15 13.41 53.26 6.18
C CYS A 15 13.50 53.39 4.65
N ASP A 16 14.28 52.55 3.98
CA ASP A 16 14.29 52.57 2.51
C ASP A 16 13.17 51.64 2.01
N GLU A 17 11.98 52.21 1.75
CA GLU A 17 10.79 51.53 1.26
C GLU A 17 11.02 50.74 -0.05
N LYS A 18 12.07 51.08 -0.79
CA LYS A 18 12.44 50.39 -2.04
C LYS A 18 13.02 48.98 -1.82
N GLY A 19 13.54 48.66 -0.62
CA GLY A 19 13.98 47.32 -0.25
C GLY A 19 12.86 46.37 0.20
N SER A 20 11.74 46.90 0.63
CA SER A 20 10.62 46.13 1.22
C SER A 20 10.00 45.15 0.23
N VAL A 21 9.79 45.56 -1.02
CA VAL A 21 9.17 44.70 -2.06
C VAL A 21 10.07 43.52 -2.43
N SER A 22 11.38 43.74 -2.51
CA SER A 22 12.35 42.68 -2.83
C SER A 22 12.40 41.60 -1.74
N VAL A 23 12.39 41.99 -0.47
CA VAL A 23 12.38 41.05 0.65
C VAL A 23 11.09 40.24 0.68
N LEU A 24 9.94 40.88 0.41
CA LEU A 24 8.64 40.21 0.35
C LEU A 24 8.58 39.21 -0.81
N THR A 25 9.09 39.56 -2.00
CA THR A 25 9.09 38.62 -3.14
C THR A 25 9.99 37.41 -2.90
N ILE A 26 11.19 37.60 -2.32
CA ILE A 26 12.10 36.51 -1.97
C ILE A 26 11.47 35.63 -0.89
N GLY A 27 10.85 36.23 0.13
CA GLY A 27 10.14 35.49 1.19
C GLY A 27 9.00 34.65 0.63
N LEU A 28 8.15 35.22 -0.22
CA LEU A 28 7.06 34.50 -0.88
C LEU A 28 7.59 33.34 -1.74
N PHE A 29 8.63 33.60 -2.52
CA PHE A 29 9.24 32.56 -3.36
C PHE A 29 9.81 31.41 -2.55
N THR A 30 10.47 31.69 -1.42
CA THR A 30 10.98 30.65 -0.51
C THR A 30 9.86 29.82 0.07
N VAL A 31 8.74 30.44 0.47
CA VAL A 31 7.56 29.71 0.98
C VAL A 31 6.97 28.81 -0.11
N LEU A 32 6.85 29.28 -1.34
CA LEU A 32 6.33 28.48 -2.45
C LEU A 32 7.22 27.27 -2.75
N ILE A 33 8.54 27.44 -2.73
CA ILE A 33 9.49 26.32 -2.94
C ILE A 33 9.35 25.29 -1.83
N THR A 34 9.35 25.71 -0.56
CA THR A 34 9.24 24.78 0.56
C THR A 34 7.90 24.04 0.55
N LEU A 35 6.80 24.70 0.21
CA LEU A 35 5.50 24.07 0.04
C LEU A 35 5.51 23.04 -1.09
N SER A 36 6.14 23.35 -2.22
CA SER A 36 6.29 22.44 -3.36
C SER A 36 7.08 21.18 -2.98
N MET A 37 8.16 21.32 -2.19
CA MET A 37 8.94 20.18 -1.69
C MET A 37 8.09 19.26 -0.81
N VAL A 38 7.37 19.82 0.15
CA VAL A 38 6.49 19.04 1.05
C VAL A 38 5.39 18.32 0.26
N LEU A 39 4.77 18.97 -0.72
CA LEU A 39 3.76 18.33 -1.57
C LEU A 39 4.33 17.19 -2.40
N THR A 40 5.58 17.31 -2.87
CA THR A 40 6.27 16.25 -3.60
C THR A 40 6.50 15.02 -2.71
N ASP A 41 6.95 15.21 -1.48
CA ASP A 41 7.17 14.13 -0.54
C ASP A 41 5.86 13.41 -0.15
N ILE A 42 4.81 14.16 0.14
CA ILE A 42 3.47 13.59 0.42
C ILE A 42 2.98 12.76 -0.78
N SER A 43 3.12 13.29 -1.99
CA SER A 43 2.71 12.57 -3.21
C SER A 43 3.52 11.29 -3.39
N SER A 44 4.83 11.33 -3.12
CA SER A 44 5.69 10.16 -3.20
C SER A 44 5.27 9.05 -2.23
N ILE A 45 5.00 9.41 -0.97
CA ILE A 45 4.51 8.46 0.04
C ILE A 45 3.15 7.87 -0.38
N TYR A 46 2.26 8.69 -0.91
CA TYR A 46 0.95 8.23 -1.37
C TYR A 46 1.06 7.20 -2.50
N PHE A 47 1.93 7.45 -3.49
CA PHE A 47 2.19 6.48 -4.56
C PHE A 47 2.83 5.20 -4.04
N ALA A 48 3.82 5.30 -3.15
CA ALA A 48 4.46 4.16 -2.52
C ALA A 48 3.43 3.29 -1.76
N LYS A 49 2.53 3.91 -1.00
CA LYS A 49 1.46 3.23 -0.27
C LYS A 49 0.50 2.51 -1.24
N ARG A 50 0.10 3.18 -2.32
CA ARG A 50 -0.76 2.60 -3.34
C ARG A 50 -0.11 1.39 -4.03
N ASP A 51 1.15 1.51 -4.40
CA ASP A 51 1.89 0.42 -5.04
C ASP A 51 2.03 -0.78 -4.09
N LEU A 52 2.30 -0.54 -2.79
CA LEU A 52 2.30 -1.59 -1.77
C LEU A 52 0.93 -2.26 -1.64
N THR A 53 -0.15 -1.49 -1.62
CA THR A 53 -1.51 -2.03 -1.54
C THR A 53 -1.82 -2.93 -2.75
N LEU A 54 -1.52 -2.48 -3.96
CA LEU A 54 -1.72 -3.28 -5.17
C LEU A 54 -0.88 -4.56 -5.18
N ALA A 55 0.37 -4.50 -4.68
CA ALA A 55 1.22 -5.68 -4.54
C ALA A 55 0.65 -6.67 -3.52
N THR A 56 0.13 -6.17 -2.40
CA THR A 56 -0.49 -6.97 -1.34
C THR A 56 -1.77 -7.66 -1.84
N GLU A 57 -2.63 -6.94 -2.54
CA GLU A 57 -3.84 -7.49 -3.18
C GLU A 57 -3.50 -8.55 -4.22
N ALA A 58 -2.50 -8.29 -5.08
CA ALA A 58 -2.05 -9.25 -6.08
C ALA A 58 -1.46 -10.52 -5.44
N ALA A 59 -0.74 -10.37 -4.33
CA ALA A 59 -0.20 -11.50 -3.57
C ALA A 59 -1.32 -12.34 -2.94
N ALA A 60 -2.35 -11.70 -2.35
CA ALA A 60 -3.52 -12.39 -1.81
C ALA A 60 -4.26 -13.17 -2.90
N GLN A 61 -4.51 -12.54 -4.04
CA GLN A 61 -5.17 -13.18 -5.18
C GLN A 61 -4.36 -14.33 -5.78
N ARG A 62 -3.02 -14.22 -5.77
CA ARG A 62 -2.16 -15.30 -6.24
C ARG A 62 -2.16 -16.48 -5.27
N GLY A 63 -2.09 -16.22 -3.97
CA GLY A 63 -2.18 -17.26 -2.94
C GLY A 63 -3.50 -18.05 -3.03
N MET A 64 -4.61 -17.37 -3.31
CA MET A 64 -5.93 -17.97 -3.47
C MET A 64 -6.08 -18.94 -4.64
N LYS A 65 -5.17 -18.90 -5.63
CA LYS A 65 -5.23 -19.79 -6.79
C LYS A 65 -4.77 -21.22 -6.48
N ASN A 66 -4.20 -21.45 -5.32
CA ASN A 66 -3.72 -22.76 -4.89
C ASN A 66 -4.89 -23.55 -4.29
N LEU A 67 -5.56 -24.30 -5.15
CA LEU A 67 -6.66 -25.17 -4.77
C LEU A 67 -6.11 -26.37 -3.99
N ASP A 68 -6.71 -26.72 -2.85
CA ASP A 68 -6.52 -28.02 -2.21
C ASP A 68 -7.30 -29.08 -2.99
N THR A 69 -6.60 -29.73 -3.93
CA THR A 69 -7.17 -30.74 -4.83
C THR A 69 -7.64 -31.97 -4.06
N ASP A 70 -6.97 -32.34 -3.00
CA ASP A 70 -7.29 -33.53 -2.21
C ASP A 70 -8.64 -33.31 -1.47
N SER A 71 -8.79 -32.19 -0.80
CA SER A 71 -10.05 -31.81 -0.15
C SER A 71 -11.17 -31.57 -1.16
N TYR A 72 -10.87 -30.97 -2.31
CA TYR A 72 -11.86 -30.69 -3.35
C TYR A 72 -12.42 -31.96 -4.01
N TYR A 73 -11.56 -32.97 -4.30
CA TYR A 73 -11.96 -34.20 -5.00
C TYR A 73 -12.30 -35.35 -4.06
N SER A 74 -11.91 -35.35 -2.78
CA SER A 74 -12.24 -36.42 -1.83
C SER A 74 -13.73 -36.59 -1.56
N GLY A 75 -14.55 -35.67 -2.00
CA GLY A 75 -15.98 -35.70 -1.91
C GLY A 75 -16.56 -35.28 -0.55
N GLU A 76 -15.76 -35.12 0.48
CA GLU A 76 -16.22 -34.65 1.79
C GLU A 76 -16.90 -33.29 1.67
N TYR A 77 -16.33 -32.41 0.84
CA TYR A 77 -16.81 -31.09 0.61
C TYR A 77 -18.13 -31.02 -0.17
N ASN A 78 -18.27 -31.83 -1.22
CA ASN A 78 -19.47 -31.92 -2.02
C ASN A 78 -20.59 -32.65 -1.31
N LEU A 79 -20.26 -33.65 -0.49
CA LEU A 79 -21.23 -34.45 0.28
C LEU A 79 -21.80 -33.63 1.43
N THR A 80 -21.00 -32.85 2.11
CA THR A 80 -21.45 -31.95 3.19
C THR A 80 -22.40 -30.89 2.65
N GLN A 81 -22.10 -30.27 1.52
CA GLN A 81 -22.99 -29.31 0.87
C GLN A 81 -24.30 -29.94 0.37
N LEU A 82 -24.24 -31.13 -0.23
CA LEU A 82 -25.44 -31.84 -0.66
C LEU A 82 -26.36 -32.18 0.53
N LEU A 83 -25.80 -32.55 1.67
CA LEU A 83 -26.54 -32.84 2.89
C LEU A 83 -27.11 -31.56 3.51
N GLN A 84 -26.34 -30.46 3.56
CA GLN A 84 -26.80 -29.15 4.05
C GLN A 84 -27.94 -28.61 3.19
N ASN A 85 -27.80 -28.62 1.88
CA ASN A 85 -28.85 -28.20 0.95
C ASN A 85 -30.12 -29.08 1.06
N SER A 86 -29.97 -30.36 1.38
CA SER A 86 -31.11 -31.28 1.54
C SER A 86 -31.80 -31.13 2.89
N LEU A 87 -31.12 -30.61 3.90
CA LEU A 87 -31.69 -30.42 5.25
C LEU A 87 -32.25 -29.01 5.44
N GLY A 88 -32.13 -28.12 4.45
CA GLY A 88 -32.75 -26.80 4.47
C GLY A 88 -32.03 -25.80 5.39
N ASP A 89 -30.84 -26.14 5.88
CA ASP A 89 -29.98 -25.21 6.63
C ASP A 89 -29.11 -24.45 5.60
N SER A 90 -29.53 -23.24 5.29
CA SER A 90 -28.79 -22.33 4.42
C SER A 90 -27.64 -21.70 5.20
N GLU A 91 -26.68 -22.49 5.66
CA GLU A 91 -25.37 -21.95 6.03
C GLU A 91 -24.68 -21.51 4.75
N GLU A 92 -24.06 -20.32 4.80
CA GLU A 92 -23.31 -19.75 3.70
C GLU A 92 -22.25 -20.75 3.21
N ASP A 93 -22.15 -20.92 1.90
CA ASP A 93 -21.11 -21.76 1.28
C ASP A 93 -19.72 -21.32 1.80
N PRO A 94 -18.97 -22.18 2.50
CA PRO A 94 -17.66 -21.81 3.04
C PRO A 94 -16.63 -21.42 1.97
N GLY A 95 -16.93 -21.65 0.70
CA GLY A 95 -16.04 -21.28 -0.40
C GLY A 95 -15.28 -22.47 -1.01
N ILE A 96 -14.19 -22.19 -1.71
CA ILE A 96 -13.34 -23.18 -2.37
C ILE A 96 -12.15 -23.50 -1.46
N PRO A 97 -11.86 -24.79 -1.16
CA PRO A 97 -10.75 -25.14 -0.28
C PRO A 97 -9.40 -24.80 -0.91
N ILE A 98 -8.50 -24.24 -0.09
CA ILE A 98 -7.20 -23.69 -0.50
C ILE A 98 -6.08 -24.42 0.23
N ASP A 99 -5.02 -24.74 -0.49
CA ASP A 99 -3.75 -25.15 0.10
C ASP A 99 -3.03 -23.93 0.70
N CYS A 100 -3.10 -23.76 2.01
CA CYS A 100 -2.52 -22.64 2.74
C CYS A 100 -1.00 -22.56 2.62
N ASP A 101 -0.30 -23.70 2.55
CA ASP A 101 1.17 -23.75 2.45
C ASP A 101 1.65 -23.34 1.05
N ALA A 102 0.95 -23.79 0.01
CA ALA A 102 1.21 -23.36 -1.35
C ALA A 102 0.82 -21.88 -1.52
N GLY A 103 -0.30 -21.48 -0.96
CA GLY A 103 -0.77 -20.08 -0.96
C GLY A 103 0.21 -19.10 -0.33
N LEU A 104 0.81 -19.48 0.81
CA LEU A 104 1.85 -18.69 1.47
C LEU A 104 3.09 -18.51 0.57
N ARG A 105 3.59 -19.60 -0.01
CA ARG A 105 4.76 -19.55 -0.89
C ARG A 105 4.54 -18.64 -2.10
N ASP A 106 3.41 -18.80 -2.76
CA ASP A 106 3.06 -18.02 -3.95
C ASP A 106 2.82 -16.54 -3.63
N ALA A 107 2.23 -16.25 -2.47
CA ALA A 107 2.06 -14.88 -2.00
C ALA A 107 3.42 -14.21 -1.71
N GLN A 108 4.35 -14.92 -1.07
CA GLN A 108 5.71 -14.44 -0.82
C GLN A 108 6.47 -14.19 -2.13
N GLU A 109 6.45 -15.15 -3.07
CA GLU A 109 7.08 -15.00 -4.38
C GLU A 109 6.55 -13.77 -5.13
N MET A 110 5.24 -13.54 -5.06
CA MET A 110 4.62 -12.37 -5.70
C MET A 110 5.06 -11.04 -5.08
N LEU A 111 5.21 -10.98 -3.76
CA LEU A 111 5.73 -9.79 -3.07
C LEU A 111 7.20 -9.55 -3.42
N ASP A 112 8.03 -10.59 -3.45
CA ASP A 112 9.43 -10.48 -3.82
C ASP A 112 9.60 -10.02 -5.27
N ASP A 113 8.82 -10.57 -6.20
CA ASP A 113 8.77 -10.14 -7.60
C ASP A 113 8.34 -8.68 -7.73
N SER A 114 7.38 -8.24 -6.93
CA SER A 114 6.93 -6.85 -6.94
C SER A 114 8.00 -5.89 -6.44
N ALA A 115 8.76 -6.27 -5.40
CA ALA A 115 9.90 -5.51 -4.89
C ALA A 115 11.01 -5.37 -5.95
N VAL A 116 11.32 -6.44 -6.68
CA VAL A 116 12.30 -6.42 -7.78
C VAL A 116 11.82 -5.51 -8.92
N ARG A 117 10.55 -5.55 -9.28
CA ARG A 117 9.97 -4.69 -10.33
C ARG A 117 9.94 -3.22 -9.92
N ALA A 118 9.58 -2.92 -8.67
CA ALA A 118 9.60 -1.55 -8.14
C ALA A 118 11.01 -0.96 -8.24
N ASN A 119 12.03 -1.74 -7.89
CA ASN A 119 13.43 -1.31 -7.99
C ASN A 119 13.89 -1.09 -9.44
N ARG A 120 13.43 -1.91 -10.41
CA ARG A 120 13.77 -1.77 -11.84
C ARG A 120 13.11 -0.57 -12.52
N LEU A 121 11.92 -0.16 -12.09
CA LEU A 121 11.13 0.89 -12.74
C LEU A 121 11.48 2.30 -12.25
N LEU A 122 12.57 2.48 -11.48
CA LEU A 122 12.99 3.77 -10.89
C LEU A 122 11.90 4.48 -10.06
N ARG A 123 10.85 3.81 -9.69
CA ARG A 123 9.94 4.23 -8.62
C ARG A 123 10.54 3.89 -7.25
N ALA A 124 11.86 4.03 -7.18
CA ALA A 124 12.78 3.49 -6.19
C ALA A 124 12.69 4.14 -4.80
N ASN A 125 11.50 4.63 -4.43
CA ASN A 125 11.29 5.16 -3.09
C ASN A 125 10.79 4.08 -2.10
N VAL A 126 10.67 2.81 -2.55
CA VAL A 126 10.22 1.71 -1.69
C VAL A 126 11.34 0.69 -1.58
N ASN A 127 11.82 0.50 -0.36
CA ASN A 127 12.78 -0.54 0.00
C ASN A 127 12.10 -1.61 0.85
N SER A 128 12.68 -2.80 0.85
CA SER A 128 12.33 -3.89 1.79
C SER A 128 10.84 -4.20 1.89
N VAL A 129 10.18 -4.53 0.76
CA VAL A 129 8.84 -5.11 0.83
C VAL A 129 8.94 -6.49 1.47
N ALA A 130 8.20 -6.71 2.55
CA ALA A 130 8.20 -7.96 3.29
C ALA A 130 6.78 -8.34 3.70
N LEU A 131 6.50 -9.64 3.73
CA LEU A 131 5.30 -10.18 4.34
C LEU A 131 5.44 -10.08 5.86
N SER A 132 4.52 -9.39 6.52
CA SER A 132 4.52 -9.17 7.97
C SER A 132 3.64 -10.17 8.71
N ASP A 133 2.48 -10.51 8.15
CA ASP A 133 1.54 -11.49 8.71
C ASP A 133 0.82 -12.23 7.59
N PHE A 134 0.49 -13.51 7.83
CA PHE A 134 -0.27 -14.34 6.91
C PHE A 134 -1.23 -15.22 7.72
N LYS A 135 -2.51 -15.15 7.38
CA LYS A 135 -3.55 -15.96 7.96
C LYS A 135 -4.33 -16.67 6.86
N CYS A 136 -4.51 -17.96 7.03
CA CYS A 136 -5.31 -18.79 6.13
C CYS A 136 -6.16 -19.71 6.97
N ASP A 137 -7.46 -19.79 6.68
CA ASP A 137 -8.39 -20.69 7.35
C ASP A 137 -8.83 -21.87 6.46
N GLY A 138 -8.19 -22.02 5.31
CA GLY A 138 -8.52 -23.03 4.32
C GLY A 138 -9.52 -22.57 3.25
N PHE A 139 -10.17 -21.42 3.40
CA PHE A 139 -11.14 -20.85 2.44
C PHE A 139 -10.85 -19.41 2.08
N GLN A 140 -10.13 -18.71 2.92
CA GLN A 140 -9.77 -17.31 2.76
C GLN A 140 -8.32 -17.09 3.19
N ILE A 141 -7.72 -16.11 2.56
CA ILE A 141 -6.36 -15.69 2.86
C ILE A 141 -6.40 -14.23 3.28
N TYR A 142 -5.76 -13.93 4.39
CA TYR A 142 -5.47 -12.57 4.85
C TYR A 142 -3.97 -12.41 4.97
N LEU A 143 -3.43 -11.37 4.37
CA LEU A 143 -2.01 -11.07 4.49
C LEU A 143 -1.78 -9.59 4.78
N GLU A 144 -0.75 -9.33 5.56
CA GLU A 144 -0.22 -7.99 5.82
C GLU A 144 1.19 -7.91 5.26
N SER A 145 1.48 -6.85 4.56
CA SER A 145 2.80 -6.53 4.04
C SER A 145 3.31 -5.21 4.61
N SER A 146 4.60 -5.10 4.77
CA SER A 146 5.28 -3.88 5.18
C SER A 146 6.36 -3.50 4.18
N ALA A 147 6.61 -2.19 4.08
CA ALA A 147 7.68 -1.64 3.25
C ALA A 147 8.20 -0.34 3.86
N THR A 148 9.42 0.03 3.51
CA THR A 148 10.01 1.32 3.87
C THR A 148 10.06 2.22 2.65
N ALA A 149 9.43 3.39 2.73
CA ALA A 149 9.51 4.41 1.69
C ALA A 149 10.58 5.43 2.04
N ILE A 150 11.45 5.76 1.08
CA ILE A 150 12.46 6.81 1.20
C ILE A 150 11.88 8.11 0.67
N LEU A 151 12.04 9.20 1.43
CA LEU A 151 11.65 10.53 1.01
C LEU A 151 12.62 11.04 -0.06
N PRO A 152 12.14 11.49 -1.23
CA PRO A 152 13.00 11.97 -2.31
C PRO A 152 13.70 13.30 -1.96
N ILE A 153 13.11 14.10 -1.08
CA ILE A 153 13.64 15.41 -0.70
C ILE A 153 13.80 15.45 0.83
N PRO A 154 15.04 15.53 1.36
CA PRO A 154 15.22 15.68 2.79
C PRO A 154 14.66 17.03 3.24
N ILE A 155 13.70 16.99 4.16
CA ILE A 155 13.09 18.22 4.70
C ILE A 155 14.12 18.89 5.61
N PRO A 156 14.52 20.14 5.32
CA PRO A 156 15.45 20.86 6.17
C PRO A 156 14.87 21.01 7.57
N PHE A 157 15.68 20.76 8.59
CA PHE A 157 15.33 20.81 10.03
C PHE A 157 14.58 19.58 10.60
N ILE A 158 14.15 18.62 9.77
CA ILE A 158 13.52 17.40 10.21
C ILE A 158 14.32 16.23 9.63
N ASP A 159 14.98 15.47 10.48
CA ASP A 159 15.83 14.33 10.08
C ASP A 159 14.96 13.07 9.84
N ILE A 160 13.94 13.22 9.00
CA ILE A 160 13.09 12.11 8.55
C ILE A 160 13.46 11.81 7.11
N SER A 161 14.12 10.67 6.90
CA SER A 161 14.50 10.19 5.57
C SER A 161 13.68 9.00 5.10
N GLU A 162 13.04 8.28 6.03
CA GLU A 162 12.32 7.05 5.76
C GLU A 162 10.96 7.02 6.49
N VAL A 163 9.96 6.40 5.84
CA VAL A 163 8.63 6.20 6.40
C VAL A 163 8.25 4.73 6.24
N SER A 164 7.85 4.08 7.32
CA SER A 164 7.31 2.72 7.28
C SER A 164 5.87 2.73 6.79
N LEU A 165 5.57 1.84 5.85
CA LEU A 165 4.25 1.63 5.28
C LEU A 165 3.82 0.20 5.58
N SER A 166 2.55 -0.01 5.91
CA SER A 166 1.95 -1.35 5.99
C SER A 166 0.70 -1.39 5.12
N SER A 167 0.39 -2.55 4.57
CA SER A 167 -0.84 -2.78 3.81
C SER A 167 -1.37 -4.17 4.15
N TYR A 168 -2.68 -4.29 4.17
CA TYR A 168 -3.34 -5.58 4.37
C TYR A 168 -4.34 -5.83 3.24
N ALA A 169 -4.49 -7.09 2.86
CA ALA A 169 -5.45 -7.54 1.88
C ALA A 169 -6.01 -8.90 2.29
N GLY A 170 -7.27 -9.11 1.97
CA GLY A 170 -7.93 -10.40 2.07
C GLY A 170 -8.41 -10.85 0.71
N ALA A 171 -8.45 -12.16 0.50
CA ALA A 171 -9.05 -12.78 -0.67
C ALA A 171 -9.87 -13.99 -0.23
N VAL A 172 -11.07 -14.13 -0.80
CA VAL A 172 -12.01 -15.22 -0.54
C VAL A 172 -12.33 -15.90 -1.85
N GLY A 173 -12.36 -17.21 -1.87
CA GLY A 173 -12.77 -18.00 -3.03
C GLY A 173 -14.28 -18.26 -2.97
N GLU A 174 -15.07 -17.44 -3.68
CA GLU A 174 -16.51 -17.67 -3.80
C GLU A 174 -16.80 -18.55 -5.00
N ARG A 175 -17.79 -19.44 -4.85
CA ARG A 175 -18.36 -20.16 -6.00
C ARG A 175 -19.39 -19.26 -6.69
N ALA A 176 -19.41 -19.30 -8.03
CA ALA A 176 -20.50 -18.64 -8.74
C ALA A 176 -21.82 -19.37 -8.43
N GLU A 177 -22.81 -18.64 -7.95
CA GLU A 177 -24.11 -19.20 -7.52
C GLU A 177 -24.84 -19.96 -8.63
N THR A 178 -24.58 -19.66 -9.89
CA THR A 178 -25.19 -20.38 -11.05
C THR A 178 -24.23 -20.39 -12.25
N ASN A 179 -23.78 -21.58 -12.62
CA ASN A 179 -23.23 -21.82 -13.95
C ASN A 179 -24.37 -22.12 -14.93
N ASN A 180 -24.97 -21.10 -15.50
CA ASN A 180 -26.02 -21.25 -16.50
C ASN A 180 -25.37 -21.52 -17.86
N TYR A 181 -25.28 -22.78 -18.25
CA TYR A 181 -24.78 -23.19 -19.55
C TYR A 181 -25.96 -23.56 -20.46
N TYR A 182 -26.26 -22.74 -21.46
CA TYR A 182 -27.38 -22.93 -22.41
C TYR A 182 -28.76 -23.07 -21.76
N GLY A 183 -29.01 -22.40 -20.61
CA GLY A 183 -30.30 -22.46 -19.92
C GLY A 183 -30.50 -23.69 -19.00
N PHE A 184 -29.42 -24.45 -18.77
CA PHE A 184 -29.38 -25.49 -17.74
C PHE A 184 -28.51 -25.01 -16.57
N ASP A 185 -29.11 -24.98 -15.38
CA ASP A 185 -28.34 -24.77 -14.13
C ASP A 185 -27.53 -26.03 -13.87
N ILE A 186 -26.24 -25.95 -14.04
CA ILE A 186 -25.27 -26.97 -13.63
C ILE A 186 -24.70 -26.48 -12.29
N GLY A 187 -25.44 -26.73 -11.20
CA GLY A 187 -25.03 -26.46 -9.83
C GLY A 187 -24.03 -27.47 -9.31
#